data_d2f9948ff45ca377c4f5d1ab201dcc67
#
_entry.id   d2f9948ff45ca377c4f5d1ab201dcc67
#
_cell.length_a   1.000
_cell.length_b   1.000
_cell.length_c   1.000
_cell.angle_alpha   90.00
_cell.angle_beta   90.00
_cell.angle_gamma   90.00
#
_symmetry.space_group_name_H-M   'P 1'
#
loop_
_entity.id
_entity.type
_entity.pdbx_description
1 polymer ?
#
loop_
_entity_poly.entity_id
_entity_poly.type
_entity_poly.pdbx_seq_one_letter_code
_entity_poly.pdbx_strand_id
1 'polypeptide(L)'
;MDIMNKVVVVTGAASGIGRALAQAFRNAKADKVYIADLNEDGLTETADLMEGITIRTDVSNESEIKDLIEKVNKENDIDIFCSNAGIGGEFGLLDTTSQGWQTIWDINVMSHIHAAKYCLPNMLKRESGYFMNTASAAGLLTQIGAAPYSVTKAAAVSFAEWLKITYGSNGIGVTCLCPQAVRTAMTANGPGVAGVDGMIEPEECAAEVLDAIINERFLAAPHKEVLEYVARKGNDRDRWIS
;
A
#
# COMPACT_ATOMS: atom_id res chain seq x y z
N MET A 1 1.34 10.13 14.17
CA MET A 1 0.20 11.01 13.76
C MET A 1 -1.08 10.54 14.43
N ASP A 2 -1.94 11.43 14.93
CA ASP A 2 -3.28 11.05 15.39
C ASP A 2 -4.20 10.79 14.19
N ILE A 3 -5.03 9.74 14.26
CA ILE A 3 -5.97 9.34 13.19
C ILE A 3 -7.34 10.00 13.37
N MET A 4 -7.68 10.37 14.60
CA MET A 4 -8.97 10.99 14.91
C MET A 4 -9.18 12.27 14.10
N ASN A 5 -10.36 12.42 13.53
CA ASN A 5 -10.78 13.56 12.70
C ASN A 5 -9.96 13.75 11.40
N LYS A 6 -9.26 12.73 10.93
CA LYS A 6 -8.49 12.78 9.68
C LYS A 6 -9.32 12.39 8.46
N VAL A 7 -9.00 12.99 7.33
CA VAL A 7 -9.52 12.61 6.01
C VAL A 7 -8.56 11.60 5.39
N VAL A 8 -9.07 10.41 5.13
CA VAL A 8 -8.29 9.27 4.64
C VAL A 8 -8.78 8.84 3.25
N VAL A 9 -7.85 8.54 2.36
CA VAL A 9 -8.11 7.90 1.07
C VAL A 9 -7.44 6.54 1.06
N VAL A 10 -8.16 5.48 0.66
CA VAL A 10 -7.62 4.13 0.54
C VAL A 10 -7.90 3.59 -0.86
N THR A 11 -6.86 3.23 -1.61
CA THR A 11 -6.98 2.56 -2.91
C THR A 11 -6.94 1.04 -2.76
N GLY A 12 -7.58 0.30 -3.71
CA GLY A 12 -7.70 -1.15 -3.58
C GLY A 12 -8.63 -1.56 -2.44
N ALA A 13 -9.63 -0.74 -2.15
CA ALA A 13 -10.46 -0.86 -0.95
C ALA A 13 -11.70 -1.77 -1.13
N ALA A 14 -11.91 -2.34 -2.31
CA ALA A 14 -13.02 -3.25 -2.56
C ALA A 14 -12.89 -4.59 -1.82
N SER A 15 -11.68 -4.96 -1.37
CA SER A 15 -11.45 -6.25 -0.69
C SER A 15 -10.15 -6.26 0.12
N GLY A 16 -9.88 -7.38 0.81
CA GLY A 16 -8.60 -7.71 1.42
C GLY A 16 -8.04 -6.62 2.34
N ILE A 17 -6.74 -6.34 2.21
CA ILE A 17 -6.04 -5.37 3.05
C ILE A 17 -6.65 -3.96 2.94
N GLY A 18 -7.06 -3.54 1.73
CA GLY A 18 -7.65 -2.22 1.53
C GLY A 18 -8.97 -2.04 2.25
N ARG A 19 -9.85 -3.06 2.22
CA ARG A 19 -11.11 -3.09 2.98
C ARG A 19 -10.83 -3.02 4.50
N ALA A 20 -9.91 -3.85 4.98
CA ALA A 20 -9.54 -3.89 6.39
C ALA A 20 -8.93 -2.55 6.87
N LEU A 21 -8.09 -1.92 6.06
CA LEU A 21 -7.55 -0.58 6.34
C LEU A 21 -8.67 0.46 6.45
N ALA A 22 -9.59 0.49 5.48
CA ALA A 22 -10.70 1.43 5.49
C ALA A 22 -11.56 1.30 6.76
N GLN A 23 -11.91 0.06 7.14
CA GLN A 23 -12.64 -0.22 8.38
C GLN A 23 -11.84 0.19 9.64
N ALA A 24 -10.54 -0.11 9.67
CA ALA A 24 -9.68 0.24 10.80
C ALA A 24 -9.56 1.76 10.99
N PHE A 25 -9.42 2.53 9.91
CA PHE A 25 -9.44 3.99 9.97
C PHE A 25 -10.78 4.54 10.48
N ARG A 26 -11.90 3.97 10.00
CA ARG A 26 -13.22 4.38 10.49
C ARG A 26 -13.40 4.09 11.98
N ASN A 27 -12.99 2.91 12.43
CA ASN A 27 -13.01 2.52 13.83
C ASN A 27 -12.11 3.41 14.72
N ALA A 28 -10.99 3.90 14.16
CA ALA A 28 -10.10 4.87 14.79
C ALA A 28 -10.64 6.31 14.76
N LYS A 29 -11.90 6.50 14.33
CA LYS A 29 -12.62 7.79 14.30
C LYS A 29 -12.02 8.80 13.30
N ALA A 30 -11.51 8.31 12.17
CA ALA A 30 -11.28 9.18 11.02
C ALA A 30 -12.59 9.90 10.65
N ASP A 31 -12.50 11.19 10.30
CA ASP A 31 -13.69 12.00 9.95
C ASP A 31 -14.33 11.48 8.67
N LYS A 32 -13.53 11.33 7.62
CA LYS A 32 -13.97 10.79 6.34
C LYS A 32 -13.00 9.72 5.83
N VAL A 33 -13.56 8.64 5.30
CA VAL A 33 -12.80 7.59 4.62
C VAL A 33 -13.33 7.45 3.20
N TYR A 34 -12.52 7.91 2.24
CA TYR A 34 -12.76 7.71 0.82
C TYR A 34 -12.15 6.38 0.41
N ILE A 35 -12.94 5.55 -0.24
CA ILE A 35 -12.54 4.22 -0.70
C ILE A 35 -12.56 4.18 -2.23
N ALA A 36 -11.44 3.80 -2.83
CA ALA A 36 -11.24 3.79 -4.26
C ALA A 36 -10.84 2.41 -4.76
N ASP A 37 -11.48 1.95 -5.82
CA ASP A 37 -11.20 0.67 -6.49
C ASP A 37 -11.80 0.68 -7.90
N LEU A 38 -11.37 -0.27 -8.74
CA LEU A 38 -11.99 -0.53 -10.03
C LEU A 38 -13.29 -1.35 -9.88
N ASN A 39 -13.40 -2.17 -8.84
CA ASN A 39 -14.53 -3.04 -8.55
C ASN A 39 -15.61 -2.30 -7.74
N GLU A 40 -16.65 -1.82 -8.43
CA GLU A 40 -17.74 -1.04 -7.84
C GLU A 40 -18.59 -1.86 -6.87
N ASP A 41 -18.83 -3.15 -7.14
CA ASP A 41 -19.61 -4.02 -6.26
C ASP A 41 -18.88 -4.20 -4.92
N GLY A 42 -17.58 -4.49 -4.97
CA GLY A 42 -16.76 -4.61 -3.77
C GLY A 42 -16.60 -3.29 -3.00
N LEU A 43 -16.63 -2.14 -3.69
CA LEU A 43 -16.69 -0.82 -3.04
C LEU A 43 -18.00 -0.62 -2.28
N THR A 44 -19.13 -1.02 -2.89
CA THR A 44 -20.44 -0.94 -2.26
C THR A 44 -20.48 -1.81 -0.99
N GLU A 45 -20.02 -3.06 -1.07
CA GLU A 45 -19.91 -3.93 0.10
C GLU A 45 -19.06 -3.29 1.22
N THR A 46 -17.91 -2.71 0.86
CA THR A 46 -17.02 -2.08 1.85
C THR A 46 -17.67 -0.84 2.46
N ALA A 47 -18.36 -0.02 1.65
CA ALA A 47 -19.05 1.18 2.12
C ALA A 47 -20.17 0.85 3.12
N ASP A 48 -20.93 -0.21 2.86
CA ASP A 48 -22.01 -0.67 3.76
C ASP A 48 -21.48 -1.11 5.14
N LEU A 49 -20.24 -1.62 5.20
CA LEU A 49 -19.61 -2.05 6.44
C LEU A 49 -19.09 -0.89 7.31
N MET A 50 -18.87 0.30 6.76
CA MET A 50 -18.13 1.34 7.46
C MET A 50 -18.57 2.78 7.15
N GLU A 51 -19.64 2.96 6.37
CA GLU A 51 -20.10 4.28 5.90
C GLU A 51 -19.02 5.04 5.09
N GLY A 52 -18.33 4.33 4.19
CA GLY A 52 -17.29 4.89 3.33
C GLY A 52 -17.83 5.65 2.12
N ILE A 53 -17.04 6.61 1.62
CA ILE A 53 -17.37 7.36 0.41
C ILE A 53 -16.68 6.69 -0.79
N THR A 54 -17.46 6.12 -1.70
CA THR A 54 -16.94 5.36 -2.85
C THR A 54 -16.53 6.26 -4.01
N ILE A 55 -15.40 5.95 -4.63
CA ILE A 55 -14.97 6.57 -5.88
C ILE A 55 -14.37 5.47 -6.76
N ARG A 56 -15.05 5.13 -7.88
CA ARG A 56 -14.46 4.22 -8.85
C ARG A 56 -13.18 4.83 -9.41
N THR A 57 -12.07 4.07 -9.39
CA THR A 57 -10.76 4.56 -9.81
C THR A 57 -9.91 3.40 -10.33
N ASP A 58 -9.42 3.52 -11.56
CA ASP A 58 -8.35 2.69 -12.09
C ASP A 58 -6.98 3.31 -11.75
N VAL A 59 -6.27 2.71 -10.81
CA VAL A 59 -4.96 3.23 -10.36
C VAL A 59 -3.85 3.07 -11.39
N SER A 60 -4.04 2.29 -12.46
CA SER A 60 -3.11 2.22 -13.58
C SER A 60 -3.15 3.47 -14.46
N ASN A 61 -4.21 4.28 -14.32
CA ASN A 61 -4.46 5.49 -15.08
C ASN A 61 -4.13 6.75 -14.25
N GLU A 62 -3.08 7.48 -14.64
CA GLU A 62 -2.67 8.70 -13.95
C GLU A 62 -3.81 9.73 -13.83
N SER A 63 -4.62 9.90 -14.88
CA SER A 63 -5.72 10.88 -14.87
C SER A 63 -6.80 10.51 -13.85
N GLU A 64 -7.12 9.23 -13.66
CA GLU A 64 -8.11 8.80 -12.68
C GLU A 64 -7.62 9.00 -11.24
N ILE A 65 -6.33 8.77 -10.97
CA ILE A 65 -5.72 9.10 -9.66
C ILE A 65 -5.78 10.62 -9.40
N LYS A 66 -5.46 11.42 -10.40
CA LYS A 66 -5.57 12.88 -10.30
C LYS A 66 -7.00 13.30 -10.00
N ASP A 67 -7.98 12.78 -10.75
CA ASP A 67 -9.40 13.10 -10.57
C ASP A 67 -9.92 12.68 -9.19
N LEU A 68 -9.51 11.52 -8.68
CA LEU A 68 -9.77 11.06 -7.31
C LEU A 68 -9.31 12.11 -6.29
N ILE A 69 -8.03 12.51 -6.37
CA ILE A 69 -7.43 13.46 -5.43
C ILE A 69 -8.06 14.83 -5.53
N GLU A 70 -8.29 15.34 -6.74
CA GLU A 70 -8.96 16.62 -6.97
C GLU A 70 -10.40 16.62 -6.45
N LYS A 71 -11.13 15.50 -6.63
CA LYS A 71 -12.50 15.35 -6.12
C LYS A 71 -12.53 15.44 -4.60
N VAL A 72 -11.63 14.75 -3.91
CA VAL A 72 -11.54 14.81 -2.44
C VAL A 72 -11.13 16.22 -2.00
N ASN A 73 -10.11 16.80 -2.63
CA ASN A 73 -9.57 18.12 -2.25
C ASN A 73 -10.53 19.30 -2.53
N LYS A 74 -11.60 19.12 -3.30
CA LYS A 74 -12.66 20.13 -3.44
C LYS A 74 -13.47 20.36 -2.16
N GLU A 75 -13.59 19.31 -1.34
CA GLU A 75 -14.42 19.32 -0.14
C GLU A 75 -13.57 19.25 1.14
N ASN A 76 -12.44 18.54 1.09
CA ASN A 76 -11.63 18.22 2.26
C ASN A 76 -10.16 18.10 1.88
N ASP A 77 -9.28 18.53 2.75
CA ASP A 77 -7.86 18.26 2.61
C ASP A 77 -7.55 16.80 2.95
N ILE A 78 -6.85 16.08 2.07
CA ILE A 78 -6.41 14.71 2.35
C ILE A 78 -5.29 14.74 3.40
N ASP A 79 -5.54 14.11 4.55
CA ASP A 79 -4.52 13.97 5.61
C ASP A 79 -3.67 12.72 5.41
N ILE A 80 -4.32 11.59 5.07
CA ILE A 80 -3.65 10.28 4.89
C ILE A 80 -4.05 9.70 3.54
N PHE A 81 -3.07 9.40 2.69
CA PHE A 81 -3.30 8.67 1.45
C PHE A 81 -2.69 7.27 1.53
N CYS A 82 -3.55 6.24 1.55
CA CYS A 82 -3.15 4.84 1.53
C CYS A 82 -3.13 4.33 0.08
N SER A 83 -1.96 4.34 -0.53
CA SER A 83 -1.70 3.75 -1.83
C SER A 83 -1.51 2.24 -1.65
N ASN A 84 -2.63 1.51 -1.68
CA ASN A 84 -2.67 0.09 -1.33
C ASN A 84 -2.97 -0.83 -2.51
N ALA A 85 -3.68 -0.37 -3.55
CA ALA A 85 -3.97 -1.17 -4.72
C ALA A 85 -2.72 -1.83 -5.30
N GLY A 86 -2.82 -3.12 -5.67
CA GLY A 86 -1.70 -3.86 -6.22
C GLY A 86 -2.13 -5.22 -6.75
N ILE A 87 -1.33 -5.78 -7.65
CA ILE A 87 -1.53 -7.11 -8.25
C ILE A 87 -0.28 -7.97 -8.13
N GLY A 88 -0.46 -9.30 -8.18
CA GLY A 88 0.63 -10.27 -8.17
C GLY A 88 1.36 -10.37 -9.52
N GLY A 89 0.66 -10.09 -10.61
CA GLY A 89 1.19 -10.21 -11.97
C GLY A 89 1.38 -11.66 -12.44
N GLU A 90 2.12 -11.81 -13.52
CA GLU A 90 2.51 -13.09 -14.09
C GLU A 90 3.72 -13.67 -13.34
N PHE A 91 3.87 -15.00 -13.37
CA PHE A 91 4.99 -15.68 -12.72
C PHE A 91 6.11 -16.00 -13.73
N GLY A 92 7.35 -16.03 -13.23
CA GLY A 92 8.53 -16.32 -14.04
C GLY A 92 9.07 -15.08 -14.75
N LEU A 93 10.19 -15.26 -15.45
CA LEU A 93 10.82 -14.23 -16.27
C LEU A 93 10.53 -14.48 -17.75
N LEU A 94 10.63 -15.73 -18.19
CA LEU A 94 10.57 -16.09 -19.62
C LEU A 94 9.14 -16.03 -20.17
N ASP A 95 8.15 -16.30 -19.32
CA ASP A 95 6.74 -16.34 -19.69
C ASP A 95 6.03 -15.01 -19.50
N THR A 96 6.63 -14.07 -18.76
CA THR A 96 6.05 -12.74 -18.56
C THR A 96 6.24 -11.87 -19.79
N THR A 97 5.12 -11.42 -20.35
CA THR A 97 5.12 -10.54 -21.53
C THR A 97 5.59 -9.11 -21.17
N SER A 98 6.07 -8.35 -22.17
CA SER A 98 6.37 -6.91 -21.97
C SER A 98 5.13 -6.14 -21.49
N GLN A 99 3.94 -6.51 -21.98
CA GLN A 99 2.69 -5.91 -21.51
C GLN A 99 2.39 -6.29 -20.06
N GLY A 100 2.63 -7.53 -19.64
CA GLY A 100 2.49 -7.99 -18.25
C GLY A 100 3.41 -7.19 -17.31
N TRP A 101 4.68 -6.99 -17.72
CA TRP A 101 5.62 -6.11 -17.01
C TRP A 101 5.11 -4.68 -16.88
N GLN A 102 4.57 -4.10 -17.96
CA GLN A 102 4.07 -2.73 -17.94
C GLN A 102 2.83 -2.63 -17.03
N THR A 103 1.90 -3.57 -17.14
CA THR A 103 0.67 -3.57 -16.32
C THR A 103 1.00 -3.63 -14.82
N ILE A 104 1.87 -4.55 -14.40
CA ILE A 104 2.24 -4.63 -12.96
C ILE A 104 3.03 -3.39 -12.52
N TRP A 105 3.84 -2.80 -13.40
CA TRP A 105 4.58 -1.57 -13.11
C TRP A 105 3.64 -0.39 -12.90
N ASP A 106 2.66 -0.21 -13.79
CA ASP A 106 1.70 0.89 -13.70
C ASP A 106 0.87 0.79 -12.41
N ILE A 107 0.44 -0.41 -12.03
CA ILE A 107 -0.36 -0.62 -10.83
C ILE A 107 0.49 -0.58 -9.56
N ASN A 108 1.61 -1.31 -9.48
CA ASN A 108 2.35 -1.50 -8.23
C ASN A 108 3.39 -0.39 -7.95
N VAL A 109 3.72 0.44 -8.95
CA VAL A 109 4.76 1.49 -8.82
C VAL A 109 4.21 2.85 -9.19
N MET A 110 3.72 3.01 -10.44
CA MET A 110 3.30 4.32 -10.93
C MET A 110 2.10 4.87 -10.15
N SER A 111 1.21 4.01 -9.66
CA SER A 111 0.10 4.43 -8.80
C SER A 111 0.56 5.17 -7.54
N HIS A 112 1.61 4.67 -6.87
CA HIS A 112 2.22 5.32 -5.69
C HIS A 112 2.83 6.68 -6.07
N ILE A 113 3.53 6.73 -7.21
CA ILE A 113 4.19 7.94 -7.71
C ILE A 113 3.13 9.00 -8.06
N HIS A 114 2.08 8.62 -8.79
CA HIS A 114 1.00 9.55 -9.15
C HIS A 114 0.23 10.06 -7.93
N ALA A 115 -0.07 9.18 -6.97
CA ALA A 115 -0.70 9.58 -5.71
C ALA A 115 0.13 10.64 -4.98
N ALA A 116 1.42 10.41 -4.82
CA ALA A 116 2.31 11.38 -4.19
C ALA A 116 2.41 12.68 -4.99
N LYS A 117 2.56 12.61 -6.32
CA LYS A 117 2.64 13.77 -7.22
C LYS A 117 1.48 14.74 -7.04
N TYR A 118 0.26 14.22 -6.88
CA TYR A 118 -0.95 15.04 -6.77
C TYR A 118 -1.36 15.39 -5.34
N CYS A 119 -0.95 14.62 -4.32
CA CYS A 119 -1.21 14.95 -2.92
C CYS A 119 -0.18 15.92 -2.32
N LEU A 120 1.12 15.73 -2.65
CA LEU A 120 2.23 16.48 -2.05
C LEU A 120 2.08 18.01 -2.10
N PRO A 121 1.67 18.65 -3.21
CA PRO A 121 1.60 20.10 -3.25
C PRO A 121 0.72 20.71 -2.15
N ASN A 122 -0.43 20.10 -1.86
CA ASN A 122 -1.34 20.54 -0.81
C ASN A 122 -0.79 20.19 0.59
N MET A 123 -0.28 18.98 0.76
CA MET A 123 0.32 18.52 2.01
C MET A 123 1.53 19.39 2.42
N LEU A 124 2.42 19.71 1.49
CA LEU A 124 3.59 20.56 1.73
C LEU A 124 3.19 21.99 2.09
N LYS A 125 2.16 22.54 1.44
CA LYS A 125 1.65 23.88 1.78
C LYS A 125 1.13 23.97 3.21
N ARG A 126 0.59 22.85 3.73
CA ARG A 126 0.06 22.74 5.11
C ARG A 126 1.12 22.24 6.10
N GLU A 127 2.31 21.86 5.63
CA GLU A 127 3.35 21.17 6.39
C GLU A 127 2.80 19.94 7.16
N SER A 128 1.82 19.27 6.58
CA SER A 128 1.12 18.14 7.18
C SER A 128 0.55 17.22 6.13
N GLY A 129 0.87 15.94 6.22
CA GLY A 129 0.34 14.88 5.37
C GLY A 129 0.98 13.54 5.66
N TYR A 130 0.34 12.47 5.23
CA TYR A 130 0.84 11.12 5.46
C TYR A 130 0.61 10.21 4.25
N PHE A 131 1.64 9.47 3.85
CA PHE A 131 1.52 8.40 2.86
C PHE A 131 1.69 7.04 3.52
N MET A 132 0.76 6.12 3.22
CA MET A 132 0.92 4.71 3.50
C MET A 132 1.00 3.96 2.18
N ASN A 133 2.10 3.27 1.94
CA ASN A 133 2.36 2.52 0.72
C ASN A 133 2.38 1.03 0.99
N THR A 134 1.53 0.26 0.32
CA THR A 134 1.56 -1.21 0.41
C THR A 134 2.58 -1.78 -0.56
N ALA A 135 3.76 -2.10 -0.03
CA ALA A 135 4.77 -2.88 -0.73
C ALA A 135 4.57 -4.39 -0.50
N SER A 136 5.57 -5.09 -0.02
CA SER A 136 5.56 -6.51 0.35
C SER A 136 6.90 -6.88 0.97
N ALA A 137 6.96 -7.96 1.75
CA ALA A 137 8.21 -8.63 2.10
C ALA A 137 9.02 -9.02 0.84
N ALA A 138 8.35 -9.29 -0.28
CA ALA A 138 9.00 -9.53 -1.58
C ALA A 138 9.86 -8.35 -2.06
N GLY A 139 9.50 -7.11 -1.70
CA GLY A 139 10.29 -5.92 -2.01
C GLY A 139 11.57 -5.80 -1.18
N LEU A 140 11.56 -6.33 0.04
CA LEU A 140 12.71 -6.35 0.93
C LEU A 140 13.61 -7.57 0.70
N LEU A 141 13.02 -8.75 0.46
CA LEU A 141 13.69 -10.05 0.49
C LEU A 141 13.92 -10.67 -0.89
N THR A 142 13.16 -10.27 -1.91
CA THR A 142 13.06 -10.88 -3.24
C THR A 142 12.33 -12.24 -3.20
N GLN A 143 11.20 -12.32 -3.88
CA GLN A 143 10.40 -13.56 -3.91
C GLN A 143 10.81 -14.45 -5.07
N ILE A 144 11.08 -15.72 -4.78
CA ILE A 144 11.42 -16.74 -5.78
C ILE A 144 10.23 -16.91 -6.73
N GLY A 145 10.51 -17.00 -8.03
CA GLY A 145 9.53 -17.31 -9.07
C GLY A 145 8.66 -16.13 -9.54
N ALA A 146 8.67 -15.01 -8.84
CA ALA A 146 7.82 -13.86 -9.15
C ALA A 146 8.66 -12.61 -9.47
N ALA A 147 9.38 -12.62 -10.60
CA ALA A 147 10.30 -11.55 -10.97
C ALA A 147 9.61 -10.18 -11.10
N PRO A 148 8.49 -10.00 -11.84
CA PRO A 148 7.84 -8.70 -11.95
C PRO A 148 7.33 -8.19 -10.60
N TYR A 149 6.76 -9.07 -9.79
CA TYR A 149 6.26 -8.71 -8.46
C TYR A 149 7.40 -8.23 -7.55
N SER A 150 8.49 -9.00 -7.45
CA SER A 150 9.63 -8.65 -6.60
C SER A 150 10.25 -7.32 -7.00
N VAL A 151 10.45 -7.09 -8.31
CA VAL A 151 11.04 -5.84 -8.82
C VAL A 151 10.12 -4.65 -8.52
N THR A 152 8.82 -4.78 -8.79
CA THR A 152 7.88 -3.67 -8.54
C THR A 152 7.70 -3.38 -7.06
N LYS A 153 7.67 -4.41 -6.21
CA LYS A 153 7.58 -4.20 -4.76
C LYS A 153 8.87 -3.63 -4.16
N ALA A 154 10.04 -3.96 -4.72
CA ALA A 154 11.30 -3.30 -4.34
C ALA A 154 11.31 -1.81 -4.76
N ALA A 155 10.79 -1.50 -5.95
CA ALA A 155 10.62 -0.11 -6.39
C ALA A 155 9.66 0.67 -5.49
N ALA A 156 8.54 0.06 -5.05
CA ALA A 156 7.60 0.67 -4.12
C ALA A 156 8.23 0.97 -2.75
N VAL A 157 9.06 0.05 -2.21
CA VAL A 157 9.83 0.29 -0.97
C VAL A 157 10.78 1.47 -1.15
N SER A 158 11.59 1.45 -2.22
CA SER A 158 12.56 2.51 -2.51
C SER A 158 11.90 3.87 -2.68
N PHE A 159 10.73 3.91 -3.33
CA PHE A 159 9.97 5.15 -3.49
C PHE A 159 9.43 5.67 -2.15
N ALA A 160 8.92 4.79 -1.29
CA ALA A 160 8.46 5.17 0.05
C ALA A 160 9.62 5.70 0.92
N GLU A 161 10.80 5.08 0.88
CA GLU A 161 12.01 5.55 1.55
C GLU A 161 12.41 6.93 1.04
N TRP A 162 12.43 7.11 -0.29
CA TRP A 162 12.77 8.39 -0.91
C TRP A 162 11.82 9.51 -0.48
N LEU A 163 10.51 9.25 -0.42
CA LEU A 163 9.51 10.19 0.08
C LEU A 163 9.80 10.61 1.53
N LYS A 164 10.06 9.63 2.41
CA LYS A 164 10.34 9.89 3.83
C LYS A 164 11.62 10.71 4.02
N ILE A 165 12.69 10.33 3.30
CA ILE A 165 13.98 11.04 3.37
C ILE A 165 13.86 12.47 2.84
N THR A 166 13.13 12.65 1.73
CA THR A 166 13.07 13.93 1.04
C THR A 166 12.13 14.93 1.72
N TYR A 167 10.97 14.47 2.18
CA TYR A 167 9.90 15.37 2.68
C TYR A 167 9.58 15.20 4.17
N GLY A 168 10.26 14.31 4.87
CA GLY A 168 10.00 14.09 6.29
C GLY A 168 10.18 15.35 7.14
N SER A 169 11.20 16.17 6.86
CA SER A 169 11.42 17.44 7.53
C SER A 169 10.39 18.53 7.19
N ASN A 170 9.58 18.31 6.16
CA ASN A 170 8.50 19.19 5.75
C ASN A 170 7.12 18.75 6.30
N GLY A 171 7.09 17.96 7.36
CA GLY A 171 5.85 17.50 8.00
C GLY A 171 5.16 16.33 7.28
N ILE A 172 5.86 15.62 6.36
CA ILE A 172 5.29 14.49 5.64
C ILE A 172 5.69 13.17 6.31
N GLY A 173 4.68 12.47 6.86
CA GLY A 173 4.82 11.12 7.37
C GLY A 173 4.78 10.08 6.24
N VAL A 174 5.50 8.97 6.41
CA VAL A 174 5.46 7.84 5.47
C VAL A 174 5.58 6.54 6.22
N THR A 175 4.66 5.61 5.94
CA THR A 175 4.74 4.19 6.36
C THR A 175 4.71 3.29 5.14
N CYS A 176 5.58 2.29 5.11
CA CYS A 176 5.64 1.26 4.09
C CYS A 176 5.20 -0.08 4.69
N LEU A 177 4.06 -0.61 4.25
CA LEU A 177 3.55 -1.92 4.66
C LEU A 177 4.22 -3.01 3.84
N CYS A 178 4.89 -3.95 4.52
CA CYS A 178 5.65 -5.04 3.91
C CYS A 178 5.20 -6.41 4.47
N PRO A 179 4.01 -6.91 4.16
CA PRO A 179 3.53 -8.21 4.62
C PRO A 179 4.14 -9.36 3.80
N GLN A 180 4.15 -10.55 4.39
CA GLN A 180 4.24 -11.83 3.69
C GLN A 180 2.83 -12.26 3.23
N ALA A 181 2.45 -13.53 3.40
CA ALA A 181 1.15 -14.02 2.97
C ALA A 181 0.01 -13.50 3.85
N VAL A 182 -0.97 -12.88 3.21
CA VAL A 182 -2.22 -12.40 3.84
C VAL A 182 -3.40 -13.09 3.15
N ARG A 183 -4.40 -13.49 3.91
CA ARG A 183 -5.59 -14.17 3.39
C ARG A 183 -6.48 -13.23 2.61
N THR A 184 -6.24 -13.17 1.30
CA THR A 184 -6.94 -12.31 0.34
C THR A 184 -7.23 -13.08 -0.95
N ALA A 185 -7.93 -12.46 -1.90
CA ALA A 185 -8.12 -13.04 -3.23
C ALA A 185 -6.79 -13.35 -3.93
N MET A 186 -5.73 -12.58 -3.69
CA MET A 186 -4.39 -12.81 -4.26
C MET A 186 -3.78 -14.14 -3.81
N THR A 187 -4.11 -14.63 -2.63
CA THR A 187 -3.61 -15.89 -2.04
C THR A 187 -4.64 -17.00 -2.04
N ALA A 188 -5.77 -16.87 -2.77
CA ALA A 188 -6.84 -17.87 -2.82
C ALA A 188 -6.36 -19.26 -3.32
N ASN A 189 -5.36 -19.27 -4.20
CA ASN A 189 -4.74 -20.51 -4.72
C ASN A 189 -3.55 -21.00 -3.85
N GLY A 190 -3.43 -20.48 -2.64
CA GLY A 190 -2.36 -20.79 -1.69
C GLY A 190 -1.30 -19.68 -1.61
N PRO A 191 -0.59 -19.61 -0.48
CA PRO A 191 0.36 -18.53 -0.21
C PRO A 191 1.71 -18.67 -0.94
N GLY A 192 1.98 -19.80 -1.58
CA GLY A 192 3.29 -20.08 -2.16
C GLY A 192 4.43 -19.91 -1.15
N VAL A 193 5.58 -19.45 -1.63
CA VAL A 193 6.77 -19.20 -0.78
C VAL A 193 6.54 -18.08 0.25
N ALA A 194 5.57 -17.21 0.04
CA ALA A 194 5.26 -16.13 0.99
C ALA A 194 4.58 -16.67 2.28
N GLY A 195 4.13 -17.91 2.29
CA GLY A 195 3.47 -18.54 3.44
C GLY A 195 4.40 -19.29 4.38
N VAL A 196 5.71 -19.14 4.25
CA VAL A 196 6.71 -19.87 5.06
C VAL A 196 6.52 -19.67 6.57
N ASP A 197 6.09 -18.50 6.98
CA ASP A 197 5.83 -18.14 8.39
C ASP A 197 4.31 -18.10 8.70
N GLY A 198 3.50 -18.68 7.80
CA GLY A 198 2.04 -18.70 7.93
C GLY A 198 1.32 -17.63 7.14
N MET A 199 0.02 -17.60 7.29
CA MET A 199 -0.87 -16.58 6.71
C MET A 199 -1.57 -15.83 7.83
N ILE A 200 -1.60 -14.51 7.73
CA ILE A 200 -2.35 -13.64 8.63
C ILE A 200 -3.62 -13.12 7.97
N GLU A 201 -4.52 -12.57 8.76
CA GLU A 201 -5.74 -11.93 8.27
C GLU A 201 -5.47 -10.47 7.85
N PRO A 202 -6.26 -9.91 6.91
CA PRO A 202 -6.13 -8.51 6.49
C PRO A 202 -6.20 -7.51 7.65
N GLU A 203 -6.99 -7.82 8.68
CA GLU A 203 -7.19 -7.00 9.87
C GLU A 203 -5.89 -6.86 10.69
N GLU A 204 -5.04 -7.90 10.70
CA GLU A 204 -3.72 -7.85 11.36
C GLU A 204 -2.79 -6.88 10.63
N CYS A 205 -2.83 -6.87 9.28
CA CYS A 205 -2.11 -5.85 8.50
C CYS A 205 -2.61 -4.44 8.81
N ALA A 206 -3.93 -4.25 8.88
CA ALA A 206 -4.51 -2.96 9.16
C ALA A 206 -4.14 -2.47 10.56
N ALA A 207 -4.16 -3.34 11.58
CA ALA A 207 -3.74 -3.01 12.94
C ALA A 207 -2.27 -2.57 12.99
N GLU A 208 -1.36 -3.30 12.31
CA GLU A 208 0.06 -2.95 12.23
C GLU A 208 0.28 -1.60 11.53
N VAL A 209 -0.49 -1.31 10.46
CA VAL A 209 -0.42 -0.01 9.77
C VAL A 209 -0.87 1.12 10.68
N LEU A 210 -1.99 0.99 11.38
CA LEU A 210 -2.47 2.03 12.29
C LEU A 210 -1.46 2.29 13.40
N ASP A 211 -0.92 1.25 14.01
CA ASP A 211 0.13 1.38 15.03
C ASP A 211 1.39 2.06 14.46
N ALA A 212 1.80 1.70 13.23
CA ALA A 212 2.94 2.34 12.58
C ALA A 212 2.69 3.83 12.29
N ILE A 213 1.48 4.21 11.85
CA ILE A 213 1.11 5.61 11.61
C ILE A 213 1.09 6.40 12.92
N ILE A 214 0.47 5.88 13.97
CA ILE A 214 0.37 6.53 15.29
C ILE A 214 1.78 6.78 15.87
N ASN A 215 2.67 5.81 15.77
CA ASN A 215 4.03 5.87 16.28
C ASN A 215 5.05 6.42 15.26
N GLU A 216 4.60 6.87 14.08
CA GLU A 216 5.41 7.41 12.98
C GLU A 216 6.56 6.48 12.53
N ARG A 217 6.33 5.16 12.62
CA ARG A 217 7.27 4.14 12.13
C ARG A 217 7.21 4.04 10.60
N PHE A 218 8.37 4.00 9.98
CA PHE A 218 8.46 3.85 8.52
C PHE A 218 8.02 2.46 8.07
N LEU A 219 8.55 1.41 8.68
CA LEU A 219 8.28 0.04 8.27
C LEU A 219 7.17 -0.58 9.13
N ALA A 220 6.09 -0.99 8.49
CA ALA A 220 5.05 -1.84 9.04
C ALA A 220 5.25 -3.27 8.50
N ALA A 221 5.72 -4.17 9.37
CA ALA A 221 6.00 -5.57 9.05
C ALA A 221 5.18 -6.48 9.97
N PRO A 222 3.95 -6.86 9.58
CA PRO A 222 3.07 -7.66 10.44
C PRO A 222 3.62 -9.06 10.73
N HIS A 223 4.43 -9.63 9.80
CA HIS A 223 5.22 -10.83 10.06
C HIS A 223 6.58 -10.41 10.64
N LYS A 224 6.80 -10.68 11.91
CA LYS A 224 8.02 -10.24 12.63
C LYS A 224 9.30 -10.86 12.08
N GLU A 225 9.20 -12.05 11.51
CA GLU A 225 10.29 -12.79 10.87
C GLU A 225 10.92 -12.01 9.70
N VAL A 226 10.14 -11.16 9.03
CA VAL A 226 10.62 -10.31 7.94
C VAL A 226 11.80 -9.43 8.38
N LEU A 227 11.74 -8.87 9.60
CA LEU A 227 12.82 -8.03 10.13
C LEU A 227 14.12 -8.82 10.35
N GLU A 228 13.99 -10.06 10.81
CA GLU A 228 15.16 -10.95 10.98
C GLU A 228 15.76 -11.31 9.61
N TYR A 229 14.92 -11.61 8.62
CA TYR A 229 15.37 -11.91 7.25
C TYR A 229 16.08 -10.72 6.60
N VAL A 230 15.55 -9.52 6.79
CA VAL A 230 16.19 -8.27 6.31
C VAL A 230 17.58 -8.11 6.95
N ALA A 231 17.68 -8.34 8.27
CA ALA A 231 18.98 -8.28 8.97
C ALA A 231 19.96 -9.34 8.44
N ARG A 232 19.50 -10.59 8.23
CA ARG A 232 20.33 -11.66 7.65
C ARG A 232 20.81 -11.30 6.25
N LYS A 233 19.92 -10.79 5.39
CA LYS A 233 20.23 -10.32 4.03
C LYS A 233 21.23 -9.15 4.03
N GLY A 234 21.13 -8.24 5.00
CA GLY A 234 22.04 -7.10 5.14
C GLY A 234 23.43 -7.51 5.63
N ASN A 235 23.50 -8.49 6.53
CA ASN A 235 24.76 -8.97 7.11
C ASN A 235 25.60 -9.80 6.13
N ASP A 236 24.97 -10.65 5.31
CA ASP A 236 25.65 -11.52 4.35
C ASP A 236 24.76 -11.70 3.09
N ARG A 237 24.99 -10.82 2.12
CA ARG A 237 24.22 -10.81 0.88
C ARG A 237 24.47 -12.06 0.03
N ASP A 238 25.72 -12.53 -0.04
CA ASP A 238 26.09 -13.67 -0.88
C ASP A 238 25.47 -14.96 -0.35
N ARG A 239 25.49 -15.15 0.96
CA ARG A 239 24.79 -16.27 1.61
C ARG A 239 23.27 -16.19 1.44
N TRP A 240 22.70 -14.99 1.40
CA TRP A 240 21.25 -14.81 1.23
C TRP A 240 20.77 -15.23 -0.16
N ILE A 241 21.58 -15.00 -1.21
CA ILE A 241 21.21 -15.27 -2.60
C ILE A 241 21.73 -16.63 -3.12
N SER A 242 22.56 -17.36 -2.36
CA SER A 242 23.06 -18.69 -2.68
C SER A 242 22.09 -19.79 -2.27
#